data_f4f7a40c0ab3fe8fba4cf166a437a377
#
_entry.id   f4f7a40c0ab3fe8fba4cf166a437a377
#
_cell.length_a   1.000
_cell.length_b   1.000
_cell.length_c   1.000
_cell.angle_alpha   90.00
_cell.angle_beta   90.00
_cell.angle_gamma   90.00
#
_symmetry.space_group_name_H-M   'P 1'
#
loop_
_entity.id
_entity.type
_entity.pdbx_description
1 polymer ?
#
loop_
_entity_poly.entity_id
_entity_poly.type
_entity_poly.pdbx_seq_one_letter_code
_entity_poly.pdbx_strand_id
1 'polypeptide(L)'
;MAITPRNEIKTDKIYIKDIFEQWYRIPEYQRPYVWSKDEVIDLLDDISYAATNTPSSDYFLGSFVYQHKKASGEQQFVENDLLDGQQRITTIFLLFAVIRDIETNKKRKENCQKYIFQEEDKDTNTPERIRLLYKIRPEVEKFIDEYVKSENSIVEKWDDIKRIANDEKDVSIKNMANAIVSIRTYFEDNKNIDTFFPYL
;
A
#
# COMPACT_ATOMS: atom_id res chain seq x y z
N MET A 1 -10.50 1.81 43.65
CA MET A 1 -10.73 1.28 42.29
C MET A 1 -9.87 2.08 41.34
N ALA A 2 -8.86 1.47 40.75
CA ALA A 2 -8.03 2.12 39.74
C ALA A 2 -8.83 2.24 38.45
N ILE A 3 -9.07 3.45 37.97
CA ILE A 3 -9.72 3.71 36.68
C ILE A 3 -8.70 3.30 35.62
N THR A 4 -8.99 2.22 34.90
CA THR A 4 -8.22 1.83 33.72
C THR A 4 -8.28 3.00 32.74
N PRO A 5 -7.17 3.52 32.23
CA PRO A 5 -7.20 4.61 31.28
C PRO A 5 -8.02 4.15 30.05
N ARG A 6 -9.10 4.87 29.75
CA ARG A 6 -9.84 4.69 28.49
C ARG A 6 -8.86 4.93 27.35
N ASN A 7 -8.72 3.97 26.44
CA ASN A 7 -8.02 4.20 25.19
C ASN A 7 -8.75 5.32 24.44
N GLU A 8 -8.15 6.50 24.41
CA GLU A 8 -8.71 7.63 23.66
C GLU A 8 -8.52 7.36 22.16
N ILE A 9 -9.63 7.46 21.42
CA ILE A 9 -9.56 7.50 19.95
C ILE A 9 -9.08 8.90 19.58
N LYS A 10 -7.91 8.97 18.95
CA LYS A 10 -7.40 10.22 18.38
C LYS A 10 -7.76 10.26 16.90
N THR A 11 -8.21 11.42 16.44
CA THR A 11 -8.47 11.69 15.02
C THR A 11 -7.51 12.76 14.56
N ASP A 12 -6.85 12.51 13.44
CA ASP A 12 -5.91 13.45 12.83
C ASP A 12 -6.01 13.38 11.32
N LYS A 13 -5.54 14.42 10.62
CA LYS A 13 -5.37 14.43 9.18
C LYS A 13 -3.97 13.93 8.87
N ILE A 14 -3.86 12.93 8.02
CA ILE A 14 -2.59 12.38 7.59
C ILE A 14 -2.56 12.33 6.05
N TYR A 15 -1.43 12.66 5.46
CA TYR A 15 -1.23 12.54 4.02
C TYR A 15 -0.77 11.12 3.65
N ILE A 16 -1.06 10.69 2.43
CA ILE A 16 -0.73 9.34 1.95
C ILE A 16 0.76 9.02 2.13
N LYS A 17 1.64 9.96 1.77
CA LYS A 17 3.10 9.81 1.95
C LYS A 17 3.49 9.51 3.41
N ASP A 18 2.83 10.17 4.37
CA ASP A 18 3.15 10.03 5.79
C ASP A 18 2.60 8.70 6.36
N ILE A 19 1.53 8.16 5.75
CA ILE A 19 1.03 6.82 6.09
C ILE A 19 2.15 5.79 5.86
N PHE A 20 2.76 5.79 4.70
CA PHE A 20 3.76 4.79 4.32
C PHE A 20 5.17 5.05 4.87
N GLU A 21 5.35 6.03 5.71
CA GLU A 21 6.53 6.16 6.59
C GLU A 21 6.45 5.23 7.81
N GLN A 22 5.26 4.73 8.13
CA GLN A 22 5.02 3.82 9.25
C GLN A 22 4.87 2.38 8.76
N TRP A 23 4.82 1.43 9.71
CA TRP A 23 4.60 0.03 9.45
C TRP A 23 3.18 -0.38 9.83
N TYR A 24 2.50 -1.00 8.90
CA TYR A 24 1.15 -1.51 9.11
C TYR A 24 1.10 -3.02 8.97
N ARG A 25 0.19 -3.58 9.73
CA ARG A 25 -0.10 -4.99 9.71
C ARG A 25 -1.60 -5.19 9.59
N ILE A 26 -2.02 -6.06 8.70
CA ILE A 26 -3.40 -6.49 8.57
C ILE A 26 -3.60 -7.72 9.46
N PRO A 27 -4.41 -7.61 10.54
CA PRO A 27 -4.64 -8.68 11.48
C PRO A 27 -5.42 -9.85 10.87
N GLU A 28 -5.36 -11.01 11.54
CA GLU A 28 -6.00 -12.27 11.13
C GLU A 28 -7.50 -12.18 10.90
N TYR A 29 -8.18 -11.43 11.74
CA TYR A 29 -9.64 -11.30 11.71
C TYR A 29 -10.15 -10.37 10.61
N GLN A 30 -9.23 -9.71 9.89
CA GLN A 30 -9.60 -8.86 8.77
C GLN A 30 -9.96 -9.70 7.53
N ARG A 31 -10.95 -9.20 6.78
CA ARG A 31 -11.38 -9.84 5.53
C ARG A 31 -10.22 -9.89 4.50
N PRO A 32 -10.27 -10.83 3.54
CA PRO A 32 -9.38 -10.84 2.40
C PRO A 32 -9.35 -9.50 1.65
N TYR A 33 -8.32 -9.28 0.86
CA TYR A 33 -8.36 -8.21 -0.16
C TYR A 33 -9.35 -8.61 -1.25
N VAL A 34 -10.42 -7.82 -1.42
CA VAL A 34 -11.57 -8.18 -2.28
C VAL A 34 -11.93 -7.11 -3.32
N TRP A 35 -11.23 -5.96 -3.33
CA TRP A 35 -11.47 -4.96 -4.36
C TRP A 35 -11.25 -5.53 -5.75
N SER A 36 -12.23 -5.31 -6.61
CA SER A 36 -12.20 -5.66 -8.02
C SER A 36 -11.56 -4.54 -8.85
N LYS A 37 -11.55 -4.73 -10.16
CA LYS A 37 -11.09 -3.70 -11.09
C LYS A 37 -11.85 -2.38 -10.92
N ASP A 38 -13.16 -2.44 -10.69
CA ASP A 38 -14.01 -1.24 -10.65
C ASP A 38 -13.63 -0.32 -9.49
N GLU A 39 -13.51 -0.87 -8.25
CA GLU A 39 -13.11 -0.06 -7.09
C GLU A 39 -11.68 0.48 -7.23
N VAL A 40 -10.78 -0.28 -7.88
CA VAL A 40 -9.42 0.19 -8.15
C VAL A 40 -9.44 1.36 -9.12
N ILE A 41 -10.18 1.27 -10.22
CA ILE A 41 -10.30 2.35 -11.22
C ILE A 41 -10.98 3.57 -10.63
N ASP A 42 -12.05 3.40 -9.86
CA ASP A 42 -12.74 4.50 -9.16
C ASP A 42 -11.77 5.29 -8.27
N LEU A 43 -10.93 4.59 -7.48
CA LEU A 43 -9.91 5.25 -6.66
C LEU A 43 -8.90 6.04 -7.52
N LEU A 44 -8.44 5.48 -8.63
CA LEU A 44 -7.48 6.15 -9.51
C LEU A 44 -8.10 7.36 -10.22
N ASP A 45 -9.35 7.25 -10.65
CA ASP A 45 -10.10 8.34 -11.28
C ASP A 45 -10.36 9.49 -10.29
N ASP A 46 -10.70 9.17 -9.04
CA ASP A 46 -10.86 10.16 -7.97
C ASP A 46 -9.58 10.96 -7.73
N ILE A 47 -8.44 10.28 -7.60
CA ILE A 47 -7.13 10.92 -7.41
C ILE A 47 -6.76 11.75 -8.66
N SER A 48 -6.95 11.19 -9.85
CA SER A 48 -6.65 11.88 -11.12
C SER A 48 -7.52 13.12 -11.32
N TYR A 49 -8.81 13.03 -10.98
CA TYR A 49 -9.73 14.16 -11.03
C TYR A 49 -9.29 15.27 -10.08
N ALA A 50 -8.97 14.92 -8.84
CA ALA A 50 -8.52 15.88 -7.84
C ALA A 50 -7.20 16.56 -8.24
N ALA A 51 -6.22 15.77 -8.72
CA ALA A 51 -4.94 16.27 -9.19
C ALA A 51 -5.06 17.24 -10.37
N THR A 52 -6.07 17.04 -11.24
CA THR A 52 -6.28 17.87 -12.43
C THR A 52 -7.13 19.10 -12.15
N ASN A 53 -8.22 18.96 -11.38
CA ASN A 53 -9.23 20.00 -11.23
C ASN A 53 -9.07 20.82 -9.95
N THR A 54 -8.44 20.27 -8.93
CA THR A 54 -8.23 20.94 -7.62
C THR A 54 -6.81 20.77 -7.10
N PRO A 55 -5.74 21.01 -7.91
CA PRO A 55 -4.37 20.66 -7.56
C PRO A 55 -3.82 21.39 -6.32
N SER A 56 -4.44 22.50 -5.94
CA SER A 56 -4.06 23.29 -4.75
C SER A 56 -4.91 22.97 -3.51
N SER A 57 -5.79 21.99 -3.59
CA SER A 57 -6.70 21.61 -2.51
C SER A 57 -6.47 20.17 -2.10
N ASP A 58 -6.58 19.90 -0.81
CA ASP A 58 -6.55 18.52 -0.33
C ASP A 58 -7.81 17.77 -0.78
N TYR A 59 -7.64 16.53 -1.19
CA TYR A 59 -8.73 15.60 -1.49
C TYR A 59 -8.84 14.55 -0.39
N PHE A 60 -10.05 14.37 0.13
CA PHE A 60 -10.30 13.42 1.20
C PHE A 60 -10.54 12.01 0.61
N LEU A 61 -9.56 11.16 0.68
CA LEU A 61 -9.64 9.76 0.22
C LEU A 61 -10.42 8.83 1.16
N GLY A 62 -10.93 9.34 2.27
CA GLY A 62 -11.65 8.59 3.28
C GLY A 62 -10.83 8.39 4.56
N SER A 63 -11.47 7.79 5.58
CA SER A 63 -10.82 7.47 6.84
C SER A 63 -10.17 6.08 6.81
N PHE A 64 -9.18 5.90 7.67
CA PHE A 64 -8.70 4.59 8.08
C PHE A 64 -8.47 4.58 9.59
N VAL A 65 -8.56 3.42 10.20
CA VAL A 65 -8.40 3.25 11.64
C VAL A 65 -7.29 2.25 11.90
N TYR A 66 -6.36 2.62 12.76
CA TYR A 66 -5.30 1.72 13.19
C TYR A 66 -5.07 1.81 14.69
N GLN A 67 -4.51 0.77 15.25
CA GLN A 67 -4.13 0.68 16.65
C GLN A 67 -2.63 0.51 16.77
N HIS A 68 -1.99 1.44 17.49
CA HIS A 68 -0.59 1.28 17.87
C HIS A 68 -0.43 0.04 18.75
N LYS A 69 0.41 -0.88 18.34
CA LYS A 69 0.88 -1.95 19.24
C LYS A 69 2.21 -1.52 19.84
N LYS A 70 2.24 -1.48 21.16
CA LYS A 70 3.51 -1.34 21.88
C LYS A 70 4.40 -2.51 21.49
N ALA A 71 5.63 -2.19 21.12
CA ALA A 71 6.65 -3.18 20.93
C ALA A 71 6.74 -4.04 22.19
N SER A 72 6.64 -5.36 22.04
CA SER A 72 6.84 -6.31 23.14
C SER A 72 8.26 -6.85 23.05
N GLY A 73 9.02 -6.72 24.14
CA GLY A 73 10.40 -7.20 24.22
C GLY A 73 11.43 -6.21 23.64
N GLU A 74 12.44 -6.71 22.98
CA GLU A 74 13.56 -5.93 22.42
C GLU A 74 13.20 -5.13 21.15
N GLN A 75 11.96 -5.24 20.64
CA GLN A 75 11.54 -4.50 19.47
C GLN A 75 11.35 -3.01 19.80
N GLN A 76 12.21 -2.17 19.22
CA GLN A 76 12.16 -0.72 19.38
C GLN A 76 11.10 -0.04 18.49
N PHE A 77 10.40 -0.77 17.63
CA PHE A 77 9.59 -0.21 16.56
C PHE A 77 8.11 -0.45 16.79
N VAL A 78 7.31 0.60 16.56
CA VAL A 78 5.86 0.57 16.71
C VAL A 78 5.23 -0.01 15.44
N GLU A 79 4.52 -1.11 15.60
CA GLU A 79 3.65 -1.66 14.55
C GLU A 79 2.22 -1.15 14.74
N ASN A 80 1.54 -0.89 13.63
CA ASN A 80 0.17 -0.45 13.63
C ASN A 80 -0.73 -1.57 13.08
N ASP A 81 -1.66 -2.07 13.89
CA ASP A 81 -2.72 -2.96 13.39
C ASP A 81 -3.75 -2.13 12.64
N LEU A 82 -3.93 -2.40 11.36
CA LEU A 82 -4.93 -1.72 10.53
C LEU A 82 -6.30 -2.34 10.77
N LEU A 83 -7.21 -1.56 11.38
CA LEU A 83 -8.54 -2.01 11.78
C LEU A 83 -9.62 -1.69 10.75
N ASP A 84 -9.47 -0.58 10.02
CA ASP A 84 -10.36 -0.17 8.93
C ASP A 84 -9.59 0.53 7.82
N GLY A 85 -10.14 0.55 6.60
CA GLY A 85 -9.50 1.14 5.42
C GLY A 85 -8.49 0.22 4.71
N GLN A 86 -8.39 -1.05 5.11
CA GLN A 86 -7.38 -1.99 4.60
C GLN A 86 -7.38 -2.14 3.07
N GLN A 87 -8.57 -2.15 2.42
CA GLN A 87 -8.65 -2.32 0.96
C GLN A 87 -7.97 -1.16 0.25
N ARG A 88 -8.30 0.07 0.66
CA ARG A 88 -7.72 1.30 0.10
C ARG A 88 -6.21 1.38 0.33
N ILE A 89 -5.78 1.15 1.57
CA ILE A 89 -4.34 1.19 1.91
C ILE A 89 -3.57 0.13 1.12
N THR A 90 -4.12 -1.08 0.96
CA THR A 90 -3.50 -2.12 0.12
C THR A 90 -3.43 -1.68 -1.34
N THR A 91 -4.51 -1.10 -1.89
CA THR A 91 -4.51 -0.63 -3.28
C THR A 91 -3.48 0.47 -3.50
N ILE A 92 -3.34 1.43 -2.57
CA ILE A 92 -2.32 2.49 -2.66
C ILE A 92 -0.90 1.90 -2.53
N PHE A 93 -0.71 0.90 -1.69
CA PHE A 93 0.56 0.17 -1.59
C PHE A 93 0.95 -0.49 -2.92
N LEU A 94 -0.01 -1.17 -3.58
CA LEU A 94 0.20 -1.75 -4.90
C LEU A 94 0.41 -0.69 -5.99
N LEU A 95 -0.26 0.45 -5.88
CA LEU A 95 -0.10 1.60 -6.77
C LEU A 95 1.35 2.12 -6.73
N PHE A 96 1.94 2.28 -5.55
CA PHE A 96 3.35 2.67 -5.45
C PHE A 96 4.29 1.64 -6.09
N ALA A 97 4.01 0.35 -5.96
CA ALA A 97 4.81 -0.69 -6.60
C ALA A 97 4.73 -0.61 -8.13
N VAL A 98 3.53 -0.42 -8.68
CA VAL A 98 3.35 -0.26 -10.13
C VAL A 98 4.04 1.01 -10.63
N ILE A 99 3.81 2.16 -9.98
CA ILE A 99 4.46 3.43 -10.37
C ILE A 99 5.98 3.28 -10.32
N ARG A 100 6.53 2.69 -9.25
CA ARG A 100 7.98 2.43 -9.15
C ARG A 100 8.52 1.72 -10.38
N ASP A 101 7.83 0.69 -10.85
CA ASP A 101 8.35 -0.19 -11.88
C ASP A 101 8.13 0.34 -13.31
N ILE A 102 7.09 1.16 -13.54
CA ILE A 102 6.83 1.76 -14.86
C ILE A 102 7.42 3.17 -15.03
N GLU A 103 7.79 3.84 -13.93
CA GLU A 103 8.31 5.21 -13.95
C GLU A 103 9.74 5.26 -14.47
N THR A 104 10.10 6.35 -15.17
CA THR A 104 11.45 6.62 -15.64
C THR A 104 12.24 7.57 -14.74
N ASN A 105 11.55 8.40 -13.96
CA ASN A 105 12.15 9.34 -13.03
C ASN A 105 12.72 8.61 -11.80
N LYS A 106 14.06 8.58 -11.72
CA LYS A 106 14.79 7.87 -10.67
C LYS A 106 14.35 8.26 -9.25
N LYS A 107 14.17 9.56 -8.99
CA LYS A 107 13.78 10.04 -7.65
C LYS A 107 12.37 9.56 -7.25
N ARG A 108 11.43 9.48 -8.20
CA ARG A 108 10.09 8.92 -7.93
C ARG A 108 10.17 7.42 -7.66
N LYS A 109 10.97 6.68 -8.42
CA LYS A 109 11.22 5.25 -8.16
C LYS A 109 11.71 5.04 -6.73
N GLU A 110 12.75 5.78 -6.34
CA GLU A 110 13.33 5.73 -4.98
C GLU A 110 12.28 6.08 -3.90
N ASN A 111 11.45 7.10 -4.13
CA ASN A 111 10.39 7.45 -3.19
C ASN A 111 9.33 6.35 -3.08
N CYS A 112 8.86 5.81 -4.21
CA CYS A 112 7.92 4.68 -4.21
C CYS A 112 8.50 3.47 -3.49
N GLN A 113 9.78 3.14 -3.70
CA GLN A 113 10.43 2.03 -3.01
C GLN A 113 10.42 2.22 -1.48
N LYS A 114 10.65 3.42 -0.98
CA LYS A 114 10.58 3.72 0.47
C LYS A 114 9.18 3.53 1.06
N TYR A 115 8.13 3.76 0.26
CA TYR A 115 6.73 3.53 0.67
C TYR A 115 6.33 2.04 0.64
N ILE A 116 7.14 1.21 -0.02
CA ILE A 116 6.91 -0.24 -0.08
C ILE A 116 7.76 -0.96 0.96
N PHE A 117 9.04 -0.61 1.04
CA PHE A 117 10.02 -1.35 1.80
C PHE A 117 10.98 -0.41 2.53
N GLN A 118 11.19 -0.69 3.82
CA GLN A 118 12.23 -0.10 4.64
C GLN A 118 13.46 -0.96 4.56
N GLU A 119 14.56 -0.41 4.07
CA GLU A 119 15.86 -1.06 4.13
C GLU A 119 16.43 -1.06 5.56
N GLU A 120 17.32 -2.02 5.85
CA GLU A 120 18.06 -2.05 7.09
C GLU A 120 18.90 -0.77 7.23
N ASP A 121 18.81 -0.11 8.37
CA ASP A 121 19.70 0.99 8.76
C ASP A 121 20.43 0.62 10.04
N LYS A 122 21.72 0.32 9.92
CA LYS A 122 22.57 -0.11 11.02
C LYS A 122 22.91 1.03 11.98
N ASP A 123 22.92 2.28 11.50
CA ASP A 123 23.24 3.43 12.31
C ASP A 123 22.13 3.75 13.31
N THR A 124 20.89 3.57 12.89
CA THR A 124 19.69 3.74 13.73
C THR A 124 19.17 2.42 14.31
N ASN A 125 19.82 1.30 13.99
CA ASN A 125 19.38 -0.05 14.36
C ASN A 125 17.95 -0.37 13.90
N THR A 126 17.58 0.14 12.71
CA THR A 126 16.27 -0.08 12.10
C THR A 126 16.33 -1.34 11.22
N PRO A 127 15.49 -2.37 11.44
CA PRO A 127 15.50 -3.57 10.63
C PRO A 127 14.88 -3.32 9.26
N GLU A 128 15.28 -4.13 8.27
CA GLU A 128 14.57 -4.17 7.00
C GLU A 128 13.14 -4.67 7.19
N ARG A 129 12.18 -4.05 6.48
CA ARG A 129 10.79 -4.47 6.58
C ARG A 129 9.91 -3.92 5.47
N ILE A 130 8.94 -4.74 5.06
CA ILE A 130 7.84 -4.27 4.22
C ILE A 130 6.89 -3.37 5.01
N ARG A 131 6.39 -2.30 4.36
CA ARG A 131 5.53 -1.30 5.02
C ARG A 131 4.12 -1.82 5.32
N LEU A 132 3.63 -2.79 4.57
CA LEU A 132 2.33 -3.43 4.76
C LEU A 132 2.48 -4.94 4.82
N LEU A 133 2.22 -5.54 5.98
CA LEU A 133 2.34 -6.96 6.25
C LEU A 133 0.96 -7.61 6.42
N TYR A 134 0.71 -8.72 5.72
CA TYR A 134 -0.46 -9.57 5.90
C TYR A 134 -0.13 -10.72 6.86
N LYS A 135 -0.45 -10.54 8.15
CA LYS A 135 -0.19 -11.59 9.14
C LYS A 135 -1.14 -12.79 8.89
N ILE A 136 -0.65 -14.01 8.80
CA ILE A 136 -1.43 -15.28 8.71
C ILE A 136 -1.87 -15.66 7.29
N ARG A 137 -1.39 -15.00 6.30
CA ARG A 137 -1.59 -15.44 4.92
C ARG A 137 -0.22 -15.62 4.26
N PRO A 138 0.49 -16.73 4.56
CA PRO A 138 1.84 -16.96 4.05
C PRO A 138 1.90 -16.88 2.52
N GLU A 139 0.83 -17.27 1.84
CA GLU A 139 0.73 -17.20 0.38
C GLU A 139 0.67 -15.75 -0.10
N VAL A 140 -0.05 -14.86 0.62
CA VAL A 140 -0.10 -13.42 0.33
C VAL A 140 1.25 -12.77 0.60
N GLU A 141 1.93 -13.12 1.70
CA GLU A 141 3.28 -12.65 1.99
C GLU A 141 4.25 -13.05 0.86
N LYS A 142 4.22 -14.32 0.43
CA LYS A 142 5.03 -14.79 -0.72
C LYS A 142 4.73 -14.00 -1.99
N PHE A 143 3.45 -13.76 -2.29
CA PHE A 143 3.06 -12.96 -3.45
C PHE A 143 3.64 -11.54 -3.37
N ILE A 144 3.54 -10.90 -2.21
CA ILE A 144 4.07 -9.56 -2.00
C ILE A 144 5.61 -9.55 -2.12
N ASP A 145 6.29 -10.52 -1.51
CA ASP A 145 7.75 -10.62 -1.58
C ASP A 145 8.23 -10.86 -3.03
N GLU A 146 7.50 -11.66 -3.78
CA GLU A 146 7.89 -12.06 -5.13
C GLU A 146 7.57 -11.02 -6.20
N TYR A 147 6.42 -10.32 -6.10
CA TYR A 147 5.91 -9.46 -7.17
C TYR A 147 5.86 -7.98 -6.81
N VAL A 148 5.98 -7.62 -5.53
CA VAL A 148 5.78 -6.24 -5.07
C VAL A 148 7.03 -5.65 -4.41
N LYS A 149 7.72 -6.41 -3.55
CA LYS A 149 8.83 -5.91 -2.73
C LYS A 149 10.00 -5.41 -3.57
N SER A 150 10.44 -6.19 -4.56
CA SER A 150 11.65 -5.91 -5.33
C SER A 150 11.38 -4.99 -6.52
N GLU A 151 12.34 -4.09 -6.80
CA GLU A 151 12.28 -3.22 -7.98
C GLU A 151 12.22 -4.03 -9.27
N ASN A 152 11.46 -3.53 -10.24
CA ASN A 152 11.21 -4.09 -11.57
C ASN A 152 10.47 -5.44 -11.59
N SER A 153 10.12 -6.02 -10.45
CA SER A 153 9.45 -7.33 -10.41
C SER A 153 8.11 -7.36 -11.15
N ILE A 154 7.35 -6.27 -11.14
CA ILE A 154 6.07 -6.18 -11.88
C ILE A 154 6.31 -6.19 -13.40
N VAL A 155 7.38 -5.56 -13.87
CA VAL A 155 7.71 -5.52 -15.30
C VAL A 155 8.28 -6.86 -15.74
N GLU A 156 9.23 -7.41 -15.00
CA GLU A 156 9.92 -8.66 -15.32
C GLU A 156 8.99 -9.89 -15.27
N LYS A 157 8.04 -9.89 -14.33
CA LYS A 157 7.10 -11.01 -14.10
C LYS A 157 5.68 -10.71 -14.61
N TRP A 158 5.55 -9.81 -15.58
CA TRP A 158 4.25 -9.33 -16.04
C TRP A 158 3.29 -10.44 -16.52
N ASP A 159 3.80 -11.41 -17.26
CA ASP A 159 2.97 -12.51 -17.76
C ASP A 159 2.51 -13.44 -16.64
N ASP A 160 3.33 -13.65 -15.63
CA ASP A 160 2.93 -14.40 -14.43
C ASP A 160 1.84 -13.67 -13.65
N ILE A 161 1.97 -12.36 -13.47
CA ILE A 161 0.95 -11.55 -12.78
C ILE A 161 -0.39 -11.63 -13.53
N LYS A 162 -0.39 -11.52 -14.85
CA LYS A 162 -1.62 -11.68 -15.67
C LYS A 162 -2.24 -13.07 -15.53
N ARG A 163 -1.41 -14.12 -15.48
CA ARG A 163 -1.87 -15.49 -15.27
C ARG A 163 -2.51 -15.65 -13.88
N ILE A 164 -1.87 -15.11 -12.83
CA ILE A 164 -2.39 -15.12 -11.45
C ILE A 164 -3.72 -14.37 -11.38
N ALA A 165 -3.83 -13.21 -12.02
CA ALA A 165 -5.06 -12.42 -12.08
C ALA A 165 -6.26 -13.19 -12.66
N ASN A 166 -6.01 -14.15 -13.57
CA ASN A 166 -7.06 -14.97 -14.20
C ASN A 166 -7.33 -16.26 -13.42
N ASP A 167 -6.29 -17.01 -13.04
CA ASP A 167 -6.38 -18.43 -12.71
C ASP A 167 -6.21 -18.73 -11.22
N GLU A 168 -5.76 -17.75 -10.39
CA GLU A 168 -5.49 -17.97 -8.98
C GLU A 168 -6.78 -18.24 -8.19
N LYS A 169 -6.68 -19.16 -7.24
CA LYS A 169 -7.81 -19.58 -6.38
C LYS A 169 -7.91 -18.76 -5.10
N ASP A 170 -6.78 -18.31 -4.54
CA ASP A 170 -6.80 -17.42 -3.39
C ASP A 170 -7.34 -16.05 -3.82
N VAL A 171 -8.45 -15.65 -3.17
CA VAL A 171 -9.17 -14.42 -3.52
C VAL A 171 -8.30 -13.17 -3.33
N SER A 172 -7.48 -13.14 -2.27
CA SER A 172 -6.61 -11.98 -2.03
C SER A 172 -5.53 -11.85 -3.10
N ILE A 173 -4.85 -12.94 -3.42
CA ILE A 173 -3.76 -12.96 -4.41
C ILE A 173 -4.31 -12.64 -5.79
N LYS A 174 -5.43 -13.26 -6.17
CA LYS A 174 -6.10 -12.98 -7.44
C LYS A 174 -6.45 -11.51 -7.59
N ASN A 175 -7.08 -10.93 -6.56
CA ASN A 175 -7.51 -9.53 -6.62
C ASN A 175 -6.35 -8.55 -6.52
N MET A 176 -5.27 -8.86 -5.79
CA MET A 176 -4.04 -8.06 -5.81
C MET A 176 -3.38 -8.07 -7.18
N ALA A 177 -3.30 -9.24 -7.83
CA ALA A 177 -2.79 -9.33 -9.21
C ALA A 177 -3.67 -8.55 -10.19
N ASN A 178 -5.01 -8.65 -10.07
CA ASN A 178 -5.95 -7.85 -10.86
C ASN A 178 -5.79 -6.34 -10.60
N ALA A 179 -5.56 -5.92 -9.36
CA ALA A 179 -5.30 -4.53 -9.03
C ALA A 179 -4.00 -4.04 -9.71
N ILE A 180 -2.91 -4.81 -9.65
CA ILE A 180 -1.65 -4.49 -10.34
C ILE A 180 -1.88 -4.35 -11.85
N VAL A 181 -2.61 -5.30 -12.47
CA VAL A 181 -2.95 -5.24 -13.90
C VAL A 181 -3.76 -3.99 -14.22
N SER A 182 -4.79 -3.69 -13.43
CA SER A 182 -5.67 -2.54 -13.63
C SER A 182 -4.92 -1.21 -13.50
N ILE A 183 -4.07 -1.07 -12.47
CA ILE A 183 -3.27 0.13 -12.23
C ILE A 183 -2.28 0.35 -13.39
N ARG A 184 -1.56 -0.69 -13.80
CA ARG A 184 -0.60 -0.56 -14.90
C ARG A 184 -1.29 -0.17 -16.19
N THR A 185 -2.37 -0.84 -16.57
CA THR A 185 -3.17 -0.52 -17.77
C THR A 185 -3.70 0.92 -17.72
N TYR A 186 -4.15 1.38 -16.55
CA TYR A 186 -4.62 2.75 -16.36
C TYR A 186 -3.59 3.80 -16.77
N PHE A 187 -2.32 3.61 -16.44
CA PHE A 187 -1.25 4.53 -16.83
C PHE A 187 -0.77 4.33 -18.26
N GLU A 188 -0.83 3.10 -18.80
CA GLU A 188 -0.52 2.82 -20.21
C GLU A 188 -1.53 3.50 -21.16
N ASP A 189 -2.80 3.66 -20.75
CA ASP A 189 -3.86 4.34 -21.49
C ASP A 189 -3.78 5.89 -21.46
N ASN A 190 -2.57 6.46 -21.42
CA ASN A 190 -2.28 7.91 -21.46
C ASN A 190 -2.68 8.72 -20.22
N LYS A 191 -2.79 8.10 -19.07
CA LYS A 191 -2.92 8.83 -17.81
C LYS A 191 -1.55 9.37 -17.37
N ASN A 192 -1.50 10.66 -17.06
CA ASN A 192 -0.25 11.35 -16.82
C ASN A 192 0.24 11.15 -15.36
N ILE A 193 1.25 10.30 -15.18
CA ILE A 193 1.91 10.09 -13.89
C ILE A 193 2.49 11.41 -13.34
N ASP A 194 2.96 12.33 -14.19
CA ASP A 194 3.54 13.60 -13.78
C ASP A 194 2.54 14.51 -13.07
N THR A 195 1.27 14.44 -13.44
CA THR A 195 0.19 15.16 -12.75
C THR A 195 -0.31 14.39 -11.54
N PHE A 196 -0.40 13.08 -11.65
CA PHE A 196 -0.98 12.19 -10.64
C PHE A 196 -0.07 12.05 -9.40
N PHE A 197 1.20 11.74 -9.59
CA PHE A 197 2.13 11.40 -8.51
C PHE A 197 2.37 12.53 -7.51
N PRO A 198 2.56 13.81 -7.92
CA PRO A 198 2.74 14.89 -6.96
C PRO A 198 1.54 15.12 -6.03
N TYR A 199 0.38 14.57 -6.39
CA TYR A 199 -0.85 14.69 -5.61
C TYR A 199 -1.00 13.59 -4.55
N LEU A 200 -0.26 12.47 -4.66
CA LEU A 200 -0.18 11.40 -3.66
C LEU A 200 0.70 11.79 -2.49
#